data_23ea6af04717e9046a4b211b1289de23
#
_entry.id   23ea6af04717e9046a4b211b1289de23
#
_cell.length_a   1.000
_cell.length_b   1.000
_cell.length_c   1.000
_cell.angle_alpha   90.00
_cell.angle_beta   90.00
_cell.angle_gamma   90.00
#
_symmetry.space_group_name_H-M   'P 1'
#
loop_
_entity.id
_entity.type
_entity.pdbx_description
1 polymer ?
#
loop_
_entity_poly.entity_id
_entity_poly.type
_entity_poly.pdbx_seq_one_letter_code
_entity_poly.pdbx_strand_id
1 'polypeptide(L)'
;MDPERVHALAELGRRRGFELCVMYGQCEATARIACLPPDLAVTHPDSVGRPVPGSTVTIEDGEIVLDGPNVMLGYAQDPADLALGRSVRRLRTGDLGEIGPDGLLRVTGRRARFVKVLGHRVALDVVERRLAETGESALVAGRDGLLAVAAEGATTAPARERVRRATARAAGVPAQAVRVAGVERLPRLVNGKPDHGAVLALLDTRPHAAEDAGDADDVAALYARLLERPVGPEDTFVSLGGDSLSYVEVSLRLEQHLGHLPPSWHTTSVGALERLRAETPSRTPGPRQPATARPRPLTRTVESSVWLRALAIVLVVGTHADLFTLQGSANALLVIAGYQLARFQLADPDPRTRTRRLLASAGRVVAPTVAVVAFAHLAMGLYEPRNLVLLNWVFGEERLGPPWRFWFVEALVAALLLVAALVRTRPVAALDARYPLGLPLALSVLAWALLRWPVLPLPVPHMHGSALVVLHLVLLGWALARARTRAQHVLLTGVVLVMVMTFSHNGLRDGLTAAVVLVLLWVPVTRVPAALVPALRVLAAASLYVYLAHWQLLQVLWPLDMPLLATAASLAVGVGYWWLWTGPLTRAARAVRERVSGLRPA
;
A
#
# COMPACT_ATOMS: atom_id res chain seq x y z
N MET A 1 -38.18 -6.30 1.80
CA MET A 1 -38.51 -7.52 2.59
C MET A 1 -38.04 -8.68 1.76
N ASP A 2 -37.61 -9.76 2.38
CA ASP A 2 -37.16 -10.97 1.69
C ASP A 2 -38.35 -11.59 0.90
N PRO A 3 -38.19 -11.92 -0.40
CA PRO A 3 -39.23 -12.52 -1.23
C PRO A 3 -39.79 -13.82 -0.67
N GLU A 4 -38.98 -14.70 -0.11
CA GLU A 4 -39.40 -15.95 0.50
C GLU A 4 -40.35 -15.71 1.69
N ARG A 5 -40.04 -14.68 2.48
CA ARG A 5 -40.87 -14.30 3.62
C ARG A 5 -42.20 -13.66 3.20
N VAL A 6 -42.17 -12.86 2.12
CA VAL A 6 -43.39 -12.30 1.53
C VAL A 6 -44.31 -13.44 1.06
N HIS A 7 -43.76 -14.38 0.29
CA HIS A 7 -44.49 -15.55 -0.19
C HIS A 7 -45.07 -16.37 0.96
N ALA A 8 -44.28 -16.70 1.98
CA ALA A 8 -44.71 -17.47 3.13
C ALA A 8 -45.85 -16.77 3.91
N LEU A 9 -45.77 -15.45 4.10
CA LEU A 9 -46.81 -14.67 4.79
C LEU A 9 -48.08 -14.54 3.95
N ALA A 10 -47.97 -14.37 2.63
CA ALA A 10 -49.09 -14.31 1.73
C ALA A 10 -49.84 -15.66 1.67
N GLU A 11 -49.10 -16.77 1.62
CA GLU A 11 -49.67 -18.13 1.72
C GLU A 11 -50.34 -18.38 3.07
N LEU A 12 -49.75 -17.91 4.17
CA LEU A 12 -50.37 -17.98 5.49
C LEU A 12 -51.66 -17.16 5.54
N GLY A 13 -51.68 -15.96 4.92
CA GLY A 13 -52.85 -15.11 4.82
C GLY A 13 -53.99 -15.80 4.10
N ARG A 14 -53.73 -16.42 2.94
CA ARG A 14 -54.75 -17.22 2.20
C ARG A 14 -55.35 -18.34 3.06
N ARG A 15 -54.52 -19.00 3.89
CA ARG A 15 -54.99 -20.08 4.77
C ARG A 15 -55.75 -19.57 6.01
N ARG A 16 -55.41 -18.39 6.51
CA ARG A 16 -55.94 -17.83 7.78
C ARG A 16 -56.98 -16.73 7.58
N GLY A 17 -57.31 -16.33 6.34
CA GLY A 17 -58.32 -15.34 6.02
C GLY A 17 -57.88 -13.88 6.24
N PHE A 18 -56.59 -13.58 6.08
CA PHE A 18 -56.11 -12.19 6.03
C PHE A 18 -55.33 -11.90 4.72
N GLU A 19 -55.31 -10.64 4.34
CA GLU A 19 -54.61 -10.17 3.14
C GLU A 19 -53.29 -9.50 3.49
N LEU A 20 -52.22 -9.83 2.72
CA LEU A 20 -50.91 -9.21 2.84
C LEU A 20 -50.73 -8.15 1.75
N CYS A 21 -50.67 -6.87 2.13
CA CYS A 21 -50.26 -5.79 1.25
C CYS A 21 -48.76 -5.49 1.47
N VAL A 22 -47.94 -5.61 0.43
CA VAL A 22 -46.54 -5.15 0.50
C VAL A 22 -46.50 -3.70 0.04
N MET A 23 -45.92 -2.82 0.87
CA MET A 23 -45.84 -1.39 0.58
C MET A 23 -44.40 -0.90 0.58
N TYR A 24 -44.08 -0.07 -0.40
CA TYR A 24 -42.80 0.63 -0.53
C TYR A 24 -43.02 2.13 -0.36
N GLY A 25 -42.10 2.80 0.37
CA GLY A 25 -42.12 4.23 0.53
C GLY A 25 -41.16 4.76 1.58
N GLN A 26 -41.12 6.08 1.70
CA GLN A 26 -40.27 6.83 2.62
C GLN A 26 -40.98 8.09 3.11
N CYS A 27 -40.43 8.73 4.16
CA CYS A 27 -41.07 9.93 4.75
C CYS A 27 -41.20 11.06 3.73
N GLU A 28 -40.23 11.21 2.86
CA GLU A 28 -40.14 12.20 1.78
C GLU A 28 -41.21 12.03 0.71
N ALA A 29 -41.90 10.87 0.70
CA ALA A 29 -43.03 10.55 -0.19
C ALA A 29 -44.34 10.38 0.56
N THR A 30 -44.52 11.08 1.67
CA THR A 30 -45.71 10.99 2.52
C THR A 30 -46.11 9.53 2.80
N ALA A 31 -45.08 8.77 3.16
CA ALA A 31 -45.04 7.39 3.57
C ALA A 31 -45.24 6.31 2.50
N ARG A 32 -45.81 6.57 1.32
CA ARG A 32 -46.08 5.51 0.31
C ARG A 32 -45.74 5.97 -1.10
N ILE A 33 -45.03 5.09 -1.82
CA ILE A 33 -44.65 5.25 -3.24
C ILE A 33 -45.37 4.20 -4.08
N ALA A 34 -45.35 2.93 -3.63
CA ALA A 34 -45.96 1.82 -4.34
C ALA A 34 -46.62 0.83 -3.38
N CYS A 35 -47.56 0.08 -3.90
CA CYS A 35 -48.27 -0.98 -3.19
C CYS A 35 -48.44 -2.21 -4.11
N LEU A 36 -48.09 -3.40 -3.59
CA LEU A 36 -48.39 -4.67 -4.23
C LEU A 36 -49.74 -5.17 -3.71
N PRO A 37 -50.74 -5.34 -4.59
CA PRO A 37 -52.01 -5.92 -4.21
C PRO A 37 -51.89 -7.32 -3.62
N PRO A 38 -52.78 -7.71 -2.70
CA PRO A 38 -52.71 -9.01 -2.01
C PRO A 38 -52.76 -10.22 -2.94
N ASP A 39 -53.47 -10.14 -4.03
CA ASP A 39 -53.57 -11.19 -5.08
C ASP A 39 -52.28 -11.46 -5.80
N LEU A 40 -51.37 -10.47 -5.88
CA LEU A 40 -50.07 -10.58 -6.50
C LEU A 40 -48.95 -10.96 -5.50
N ALA A 41 -49.19 -10.91 -4.20
CA ALA A 41 -48.15 -11.13 -3.20
C ALA A 41 -47.58 -12.57 -3.20
N VAL A 42 -48.34 -13.57 -3.66
CA VAL A 42 -47.89 -14.96 -3.80
C VAL A 42 -47.07 -15.15 -5.07
N THR A 43 -47.50 -14.56 -6.19
CA THR A 43 -46.91 -14.78 -7.53
C THR A 43 -45.73 -13.84 -7.83
N HIS A 44 -45.71 -12.66 -7.17
CA HIS A 44 -44.68 -11.64 -7.38
C HIS A 44 -44.10 -11.16 -6.02
N PRO A 45 -43.57 -12.07 -5.21
CA PRO A 45 -43.08 -11.74 -3.87
C PRO A 45 -41.85 -10.84 -3.86
N ASP A 46 -41.16 -10.72 -5.00
CA ASP A 46 -39.97 -9.88 -5.27
C ASP A 46 -40.32 -8.41 -5.57
N SER A 47 -41.62 -8.13 -5.82
CA SER A 47 -42.10 -6.80 -6.19
C SER A 47 -42.66 -6.00 -5.02
N VAL A 48 -42.61 -4.68 -5.15
CA VAL A 48 -43.30 -3.72 -4.26
C VAL A 48 -44.57 -3.14 -4.89
N GLY A 49 -44.98 -3.67 -6.05
CA GLY A 49 -46.24 -3.39 -6.70
C GLY A 49 -46.19 -2.19 -7.66
N ARG A 50 -47.32 -1.47 -7.72
CA ARG A 50 -47.52 -0.31 -8.62
C ARG A 50 -47.51 0.99 -7.83
N PRO A 51 -47.14 2.13 -8.49
CA PRO A 51 -47.23 3.45 -7.86
C PRO A 51 -48.62 3.70 -7.29
N VAL A 52 -48.71 4.42 -6.17
CA VAL A 52 -49.98 4.83 -5.60
C VAL A 52 -50.72 5.78 -6.53
N PRO A 53 -52.09 5.82 -6.50
CA PRO A 53 -52.88 6.68 -7.39
C PRO A 53 -52.42 8.14 -7.35
N GLY A 54 -52.34 8.78 -8.53
CA GLY A 54 -51.91 10.17 -8.68
C GLY A 54 -50.39 10.37 -8.69
N SER A 55 -49.61 9.30 -8.55
CA SER A 55 -48.15 9.35 -8.59
C SER A 55 -47.60 8.59 -9.77
N THR A 56 -46.45 9.05 -10.29
CA THR A 56 -45.72 8.39 -11.37
C THR A 56 -44.29 8.04 -10.89
N VAL A 57 -43.87 6.82 -11.19
CA VAL A 57 -42.52 6.35 -10.93
C VAL A 57 -41.79 6.16 -12.24
N THR A 58 -40.58 6.71 -12.34
CA THR A 58 -39.65 6.49 -13.45
C THR A 58 -38.31 5.96 -12.93
N ILE A 59 -37.56 5.27 -13.80
CA ILE A 59 -36.20 4.81 -13.47
C ILE A 59 -35.23 5.69 -14.25
N GLU A 60 -34.40 6.45 -13.53
CA GLU A 60 -33.37 7.33 -14.11
C GLU A 60 -32.00 6.92 -13.57
N ASP A 61 -31.10 6.52 -14.44
CA ASP A 61 -29.76 5.99 -14.07
C ASP A 61 -29.85 4.85 -13.05
N GLY A 62 -30.89 4.00 -13.17
CA GLY A 62 -31.17 2.89 -12.26
C GLY A 62 -31.81 3.31 -10.92
N GLU A 63 -32.04 4.61 -10.68
CA GLU A 63 -32.65 5.13 -9.47
C GLU A 63 -34.16 5.31 -9.64
N ILE A 64 -34.93 4.96 -8.61
CA ILE A 64 -36.36 5.20 -8.54
C ILE A 64 -36.60 6.69 -8.30
N VAL A 65 -37.32 7.33 -9.23
CA VAL A 65 -37.69 8.75 -9.18
C VAL A 65 -39.21 8.85 -9.12
N LEU A 66 -39.70 9.59 -8.13
CA LEU A 66 -41.13 9.78 -7.90
C LEU A 66 -41.55 11.18 -8.29
N ASP A 67 -42.67 11.29 -9.01
CA ASP A 67 -43.41 12.52 -9.28
C ASP A 67 -44.88 12.35 -8.82
N GLY A 68 -45.39 13.30 -8.05
CA GLY A 68 -46.76 13.23 -7.56
C GLY A 68 -47.04 14.16 -6.40
N PRO A 69 -48.33 14.25 -6.00
CA PRO A 69 -48.78 15.11 -4.91
C PRO A 69 -48.23 14.69 -3.53
N ASN A 70 -47.83 13.44 -3.38
CA ASN A 70 -47.23 12.87 -2.17
C ASN A 70 -45.73 13.15 -1.99
N VAL A 71 -45.10 13.84 -2.95
CA VAL A 71 -43.71 14.31 -2.78
C VAL A 71 -43.67 15.43 -1.74
N MET A 72 -42.74 15.36 -0.79
CA MET A 72 -42.54 16.38 0.23
C MET A 72 -42.37 17.79 -0.36
N LEU A 73 -42.62 18.81 0.42
CA LEU A 73 -42.39 20.20 0.02
C LEU A 73 -40.89 20.52 -0.08
N GLY A 74 -40.11 19.98 0.82
CA GLY A 74 -38.65 20.18 0.92
C GLY A 74 -38.13 19.75 2.28
N TYR A 75 -36.82 19.88 2.49
CA TYR A 75 -36.20 19.74 3.80
C TYR A 75 -36.14 21.11 4.50
N ALA A 76 -36.38 21.15 5.81
CA ALA A 76 -36.25 22.31 6.67
C ALA A 76 -35.13 22.04 7.69
N GLN A 77 -34.08 22.85 7.70
CA GLN A 77 -32.99 22.80 8.66
C GLN A 77 -33.16 23.88 9.74
N ASP A 78 -33.76 25.00 9.37
CA ASP A 78 -34.10 26.07 10.29
C ASP A 78 -35.53 26.59 10.06
N PRO A 79 -36.11 27.41 10.98
CA PRO A 79 -37.49 27.88 10.87
C PRO A 79 -37.78 28.71 9.61
N ALA A 80 -36.79 29.36 9.01
CA ALA A 80 -36.97 30.15 7.80
C ALA A 80 -37.28 29.29 6.58
N ASP A 81 -36.82 28.04 6.56
CA ASP A 81 -37.04 27.10 5.45
C ASP A 81 -38.53 26.72 5.30
N LEU A 82 -39.30 26.82 6.38
CA LEU A 82 -40.77 26.55 6.35
C LEU A 82 -41.53 27.54 5.47
N ALA A 83 -40.95 28.72 5.21
CA ALA A 83 -41.56 29.75 4.35
C ALA A 83 -41.25 29.54 2.85
N LEU A 84 -40.32 28.63 2.49
CA LEU A 84 -39.88 28.43 1.10
C LEU A 84 -40.93 27.77 0.19
N GLY A 85 -41.97 27.16 0.76
CA GLY A 85 -42.98 26.40 0.01
C GLY A 85 -42.40 25.15 -0.65
N ARG A 86 -42.82 24.81 -1.88
CA ARG A 86 -42.38 23.59 -2.58
C ARG A 86 -41.03 23.81 -3.28
N SER A 87 -40.00 23.28 -2.67
CA SER A 87 -38.64 23.27 -3.25
C SER A 87 -38.29 21.95 -3.98
N VAL A 88 -39.02 20.85 -3.67
CA VAL A 88 -38.87 19.54 -4.31
C VAL A 88 -40.11 19.19 -5.12
N ARG A 89 -39.96 19.11 -6.44
CA ARG A 89 -41.06 18.71 -7.35
C ARG A 89 -41.01 17.22 -7.69
N ARG A 90 -39.79 16.72 -7.92
CA ARG A 90 -39.51 15.32 -8.22
C ARG A 90 -38.56 14.78 -7.15
N LEU A 91 -38.91 13.64 -6.57
CA LEU A 91 -38.15 13.02 -5.50
C LEU A 91 -37.26 11.93 -6.06
N ARG A 92 -35.95 12.14 -6.00
CA ARG A 92 -34.95 11.07 -6.17
C ARG A 92 -34.88 10.30 -4.86
N THR A 93 -35.32 9.03 -4.89
CA THR A 93 -35.51 8.26 -3.65
C THR A 93 -34.21 7.78 -3.02
N GLY A 94 -33.11 7.75 -3.77
CA GLY A 94 -31.86 7.11 -3.37
C GLY A 94 -31.91 5.57 -3.44
N ASP A 95 -33.06 5.00 -3.78
CA ASP A 95 -33.22 3.56 -3.99
C ASP A 95 -33.07 3.22 -5.46
N LEU A 96 -32.38 2.11 -5.75
CA LEU A 96 -32.24 1.57 -7.10
C LEU A 96 -33.39 0.60 -7.36
N GLY A 97 -33.90 0.59 -8.60
CA GLY A 97 -34.98 -0.31 -8.96
C GLY A 97 -35.18 -0.45 -10.45
N GLU A 98 -36.12 -1.29 -10.80
CA GLU A 98 -36.55 -1.55 -12.18
C GLU A 98 -38.05 -1.72 -12.24
N ILE A 99 -38.65 -1.43 -13.38
CA ILE A 99 -40.04 -1.74 -13.68
C ILE A 99 -40.03 -2.90 -14.64
N GLY A 100 -40.60 -4.04 -14.20
CA GLY A 100 -40.65 -5.25 -15.00
C GLY A 100 -41.63 -5.14 -16.18
N PRO A 101 -41.62 -6.12 -17.12
CA PRO A 101 -42.61 -6.18 -18.22
C PRO A 101 -44.04 -6.28 -17.75
N ASP A 102 -44.29 -6.74 -16.53
CA ASP A 102 -45.54 -6.82 -15.81
C ASP A 102 -46.03 -5.47 -15.25
N GLY A 103 -45.24 -4.41 -15.42
CA GLY A 103 -45.51 -3.08 -14.89
C GLY A 103 -45.33 -2.96 -13.39
N LEU A 104 -44.70 -3.95 -12.74
CA LEU A 104 -44.48 -3.95 -11.29
C LEU A 104 -43.10 -3.42 -10.98
N LEU A 105 -43.01 -2.57 -9.95
CA LEU A 105 -41.77 -1.99 -9.43
C LEU A 105 -41.04 -3.01 -8.54
N ARG A 106 -39.74 -3.19 -8.77
CA ARG A 106 -38.81 -3.96 -7.96
C ARG A 106 -37.71 -3.07 -7.43
N VAL A 107 -37.45 -3.15 -6.14
CA VAL A 107 -36.32 -2.42 -5.51
C VAL A 107 -35.11 -3.33 -5.49
N THR A 108 -34.06 -2.93 -6.22
CA THR A 108 -32.84 -3.74 -6.40
C THR A 108 -31.70 -3.37 -5.43
N GLY A 109 -31.80 -2.19 -4.76
CA GLY A 109 -30.77 -1.74 -3.81
C GLY A 109 -30.93 -0.29 -3.38
N ARG A 110 -29.87 0.27 -2.78
CA ARG A 110 -29.78 1.70 -2.43
C ARG A 110 -28.56 2.36 -3.05
N ARG A 111 -28.76 3.55 -3.61
CA ARG A 111 -27.67 4.38 -4.17
C ARG A 111 -26.70 4.89 -3.09
N ALA A 112 -27.19 5.08 -1.87
CA ALA A 112 -26.45 5.70 -0.77
C ALA A 112 -25.54 4.75 0.03
N ARG A 113 -25.59 3.41 -0.20
CA ARG A 113 -24.76 2.45 0.54
C ARG A 113 -23.52 2.03 -0.23
N PHE A 114 -22.83 3.01 -0.81
CA PHE A 114 -21.49 2.81 -1.38
C PHE A 114 -20.44 3.39 -0.45
N VAL A 115 -19.34 2.70 -0.32
CA VAL A 115 -18.14 3.20 0.34
C VAL A 115 -16.96 3.11 -0.63
N LYS A 116 -16.05 4.06 -0.59
CA LYS A 116 -14.78 3.97 -1.30
C LYS A 116 -13.77 3.24 -0.43
N VAL A 117 -13.38 2.05 -0.82
CA VAL A 117 -12.34 1.26 -0.14
C VAL A 117 -11.17 1.13 -1.08
N LEU A 118 -10.04 1.73 -0.75
CA LEU A 118 -8.81 1.73 -1.56
C LEU A 118 -9.05 2.12 -3.04
N GLY A 119 -9.91 3.12 -3.27
CA GLY A 119 -10.25 3.60 -4.62
C GLY A 119 -11.39 2.83 -5.31
N HIS A 120 -11.82 1.68 -4.79
CA HIS A 120 -12.95 0.90 -5.31
C HIS A 120 -14.26 1.37 -4.71
N ARG A 121 -15.26 1.57 -5.55
CA ARG A 121 -16.63 1.84 -5.11
C ARG A 121 -17.32 0.51 -4.77
N VAL A 122 -17.48 0.24 -3.48
CA VAL A 122 -18.06 -1.01 -2.97
C VAL A 122 -19.53 -0.77 -2.62
N ALA A 123 -20.42 -1.53 -3.25
CA ALA A 123 -21.85 -1.55 -2.95
C ALA A 123 -22.10 -2.48 -1.76
N LEU A 124 -22.39 -1.93 -0.58
CA LEU A 124 -22.49 -2.70 0.66
C LEU A 124 -23.63 -3.71 0.63
N ASP A 125 -24.76 -3.36 0.01
CA ASP A 125 -25.92 -4.26 -0.13
C ASP A 125 -25.60 -5.49 -1.01
N VAL A 126 -24.76 -5.31 -2.03
CA VAL A 126 -24.29 -6.44 -2.88
C VAL A 126 -23.39 -7.36 -2.07
N VAL A 127 -22.53 -6.80 -1.22
CA VAL A 127 -21.65 -7.58 -0.34
C VAL A 127 -22.47 -8.38 0.66
N GLU A 128 -23.46 -7.78 1.32
CA GLU A 128 -24.35 -8.47 2.26
C GLU A 128 -25.12 -9.62 1.60
N ARG A 129 -25.66 -9.41 0.40
CA ARG A 129 -26.34 -10.45 -0.36
C ARG A 129 -25.43 -11.63 -0.69
N ARG A 130 -24.21 -11.35 -1.18
CA ARG A 130 -23.23 -12.40 -1.49
C ARG A 130 -22.77 -13.18 -0.25
N LEU A 131 -22.71 -12.54 0.91
CA LEU A 131 -22.46 -13.21 2.17
C LEU A 131 -23.62 -14.14 2.55
N ALA A 132 -24.85 -13.68 2.40
CA ALA A 132 -26.05 -14.50 2.64
C ALA A 132 -26.10 -15.74 1.72
N GLU A 133 -25.72 -15.60 0.43
CA GLU A 133 -25.61 -16.72 -0.52
C GLU A 133 -24.57 -17.79 -0.07
N THR A 134 -23.59 -17.42 0.74
CA THR A 134 -22.62 -18.34 1.34
C THR A 134 -23.03 -18.86 2.72
N GLY A 135 -24.24 -18.55 3.17
CA GLY A 135 -24.79 -18.95 4.47
C GLY A 135 -24.32 -18.09 5.65
N GLU A 136 -23.66 -16.96 5.40
CA GLU A 136 -23.19 -16.06 6.46
C GLU A 136 -24.22 -14.95 6.71
N SER A 137 -24.82 -14.93 7.90
CA SER A 137 -25.72 -13.84 8.34
C SER A 137 -24.88 -12.66 8.83
N ALA A 138 -24.78 -11.60 8.04
CA ALA A 138 -23.91 -10.47 8.34
C ALA A 138 -24.50 -9.13 7.88
N LEU A 139 -24.18 -8.06 8.62
CA LEU A 139 -24.40 -6.67 8.22
C LEU A 139 -23.07 -6.02 7.91
N VAL A 140 -23.01 -5.27 6.81
CA VAL A 140 -21.80 -4.60 6.35
C VAL A 140 -22.02 -3.09 6.36
N ALA A 141 -21.08 -2.37 6.95
CA ALA A 141 -20.99 -0.92 6.89
C ALA A 141 -19.56 -0.52 6.48
N GLY A 142 -19.35 0.73 6.12
CA GLY A 142 -18.01 1.16 5.70
C GLY A 142 -17.81 2.65 5.82
N ARG A 143 -16.55 3.05 6.04
CA ARG A 143 -16.10 4.44 6.10
C ARG A 143 -14.66 4.48 5.60
N ASP A 144 -14.39 5.40 4.67
CA ASP A 144 -13.07 5.74 4.12
C ASP A 144 -11.98 4.66 4.24
N GLY A 145 -11.96 3.74 3.29
CA GLY A 145 -10.93 2.73 3.16
C GLY A 145 -11.14 1.44 3.94
N LEU A 146 -12.17 1.35 4.81
CA LEU A 146 -12.44 0.19 5.66
C LEU A 146 -13.89 -0.28 5.58
N LEU A 147 -14.10 -1.61 5.65
CA LEU A 147 -15.39 -2.25 5.84
C LEU A 147 -15.49 -2.80 7.27
N ALA A 148 -16.62 -2.55 7.93
CA ALA A 148 -17.02 -3.18 9.18
C ALA A 148 -18.07 -4.24 8.90
N VAL A 149 -17.96 -5.40 9.52
CA VAL A 149 -18.90 -6.51 9.39
C VAL A 149 -19.29 -6.99 10.78
N ALA A 150 -20.59 -6.94 11.08
CA ALA A 150 -21.15 -7.68 12.20
C ALA A 150 -21.66 -9.02 11.68
N ALA A 151 -21.10 -10.13 12.12
CA ALA A 151 -21.46 -11.47 11.67
C ALA A 151 -22.09 -12.28 12.81
N GLU A 152 -23.31 -12.77 12.60
CA GLU A 152 -24.04 -13.54 13.60
C GLU A 152 -23.40 -14.91 13.79
N GLY A 153 -23.15 -15.32 15.04
CA GLY A 153 -22.56 -16.61 15.36
C GLY A 153 -21.04 -16.72 15.09
N ALA A 154 -20.37 -15.72 14.51
CA ALA A 154 -18.94 -15.75 14.25
C ALA A 154 -18.12 -15.42 15.52
N THR A 155 -18.34 -16.15 16.61
CA THR A 155 -17.73 -15.89 17.93
C THR A 155 -16.27 -16.34 18.02
N THR A 156 -15.85 -17.32 17.21
CA THR A 156 -14.47 -17.85 17.21
C THR A 156 -13.57 -17.14 16.18
N ALA A 157 -12.26 -17.07 16.43
CA ALA A 157 -11.29 -16.49 15.51
C ALA A 157 -11.31 -17.12 14.10
N PRO A 158 -11.37 -18.47 13.94
CA PRO A 158 -11.51 -19.09 12.62
C PRO A 158 -12.81 -18.71 11.88
N ALA A 159 -13.93 -18.57 12.62
CA ALA A 159 -15.20 -18.16 12.02
C ALA A 159 -15.14 -16.70 11.53
N ARG A 160 -14.59 -15.79 12.33
CA ARG A 160 -14.38 -14.39 11.92
C ARG A 160 -13.45 -14.27 10.72
N GLU A 161 -12.38 -15.08 10.68
CA GLU A 161 -11.45 -15.10 9.55
C GLU A 161 -12.12 -15.61 8.26
N ARG A 162 -12.98 -16.62 8.36
CA ARG A 162 -13.78 -17.11 7.22
C ARG A 162 -14.69 -16.01 6.67
N VAL A 163 -15.45 -15.33 7.54
CA VAL A 163 -16.32 -14.21 7.15
C VAL A 163 -15.50 -13.06 6.56
N ARG A 164 -14.34 -12.73 7.15
CA ARG A 164 -13.46 -11.68 6.63
C ARG A 164 -13.01 -11.97 5.20
N ARG A 165 -12.59 -13.20 4.91
CA ARG A 165 -12.19 -13.63 3.57
C ARG A 165 -13.36 -13.66 2.59
N ALA A 166 -14.54 -14.09 3.05
CA ALA A 166 -15.76 -14.08 2.24
C ALA A 166 -16.15 -12.64 1.88
N THR A 167 -16.16 -11.72 2.86
CA THR A 167 -16.45 -10.30 2.65
C THR A 167 -15.43 -9.65 1.70
N ALA A 168 -14.14 -9.90 1.90
CA ALA A 168 -13.08 -9.38 1.06
C ALA A 168 -13.25 -9.80 -0.41
N ARG A 169 -13.60 -11.07 -0.65
CA ARG A 169 -13.91 -11.59 -1.99
C ARG A 169 -15.16 -10.97 -2.57
N ALA A 170 -16.24 -10.91 -1.79
CA ALA A 170 -17.53 -10.34 -2.22
C ALA A 170 -17.41 -8.86 -2.59
N ALA A 171 -16.61 -8.10 -1.84
CA ALA A 171 -16.38 -6.67 -2.03
C ALA A 171 -15.26 -6.35 -3.05
N GLY A 172 -14.44 -7.31 -3.46
CA GLY A 172 -13.28 -7.07 -4.32
C GLY A 172 -12.17 -6.26 -3.66
N VAL A 173 -12.04 -6.32 -2.32
CA VAL A 173 -11.06 -5.56 -1.54
C VAL A 173 -10.12 -6.49 -0.78
N PRO A 174 -8.91 -6.03 -0.39
CA PRO A 174 -8.02 -6.82 0.46
C PRO A 174 -8.66 -7.13 1.83
N ALA A 175 -8.38 -8.31 2.38
CA ALA A 175 -8.90 -8.74 3.68
C ALA A 175 -8.53 -7.78 4.83
N GLN A 176 -7.41 -7.06 4.71
CA GLN A 176 -6.98 -6.04 5.68
C GLN A 176 -7.92 -4.82 5.72
N ALA A 177 -8.68 -4.57 4.65
CA ALA A 177 -9.70 -3.52 4.61
C ALA A 177 -11.03 -3.95 5.24
N VAL A 178 -11.13 -5.19 5.76
CA VAL A 178 -12.34 -5.74 6.35
C VAL A 178 -12.10 -6.03 7.83
N ARG A 179 -12.94 -5.48 8.71
CA ARG A 179 -13.02 -5.80 10.13
C ARG A 179 -14.28 -6.56 10.42
N VAL A 180 -14.17 -7.67 11.12
CA VAL A 180 -15.31 -8.54 11.47
C VAL A 180 -15.43 -8.62 12.98
N ALA A 181 -16.63 -8.32 13.48
CA ALA A 181 -17.03 -8.60 14.85
C ALA A 181 -18.06 -9.74 14.85
N GLY A 182 -17.80 -10.77 15.62
CA GLY A 182 -18.81 -11.80 15.90
C GLY A 182 -19.82 -11.26 16.91
N VAL A 183 -21.10 -11.36 16.57
CA VAL A 183 -22.22 -10.93 17.43
C VAL A 183 -23.17 -12.09 17.65
N GLU A 184 -23.83 -12.13 18.81
CA GLU A 184 -24.86 -13.15 19.07
C GLU A 184 -26.10 -12.90 18.21
N ARG A 185 -26.44 -11.63 17.99
CA ARG A 185 -27.53 -11.18 17.11
C ARG A 185 -27.11 -9.93 16.36
N LEU A 186 -27.54 -9.84 15.09
CA LEU A 186 -27.27 -8.65 14.28
C LEU A 186 -27.88 -7.40 14.91
N PRO A 187 -27.16 -6.26 14.98
CA PRO A 187 -27.67 -5.03 15.56
C PRO A 187 -28.87 -4.49 14.78
N ARG A 188 -29.93 -4.16 15.51
CA ARG A 188 -31.19 -3.62 14.96
C ARG A 188 -31.62 -2.38 15.73
N LEU A 189 -32.18 -1.42 15.02
CA LEU A 189 -32.85 -0.26 15.59
C LEU A 189 -34.16 -0.69 16.29
N VAL A 190 -34.73 0.18 17.12
CA VAL A 190 -36.00 -0.04 17.85
C VAL A 190 -37.14 -0.42 16.88
N ASN A 191 -37.13 0.07 15.65
CA ASN A 191 -38.10 -0.25 14.60
C ASN A 191 -37.81 -1.56 13.84
N GLY A 192 -36.83 -2.36 14.30
CA GLY A 192 -36.49 -3.65 13.72
C GLY A 192 -35.56 -3.58 12.46
N LYS A 193 -35.27 -2.40 11.94
CA LYS A 193 -34.33 -2.23 10.79
C LYS A 193 -32.89 -2.49 11.20
N PRO A 194 -32.01 -2.93 10.26
CA PRO A 194 -30.59 -3.07 10.52
C PRO A 194 -29.96 -1.76 11.04
N ASP A 195 -29.18 -1.85 12.11
CA ASP A 195 -28.43 -0.71 12.66
C ASP A 195 -27.00 -0.67 12.12
N HIS A 196 -26.83 -0.08 10.94
CA HIS A 196 -25.53 0.11 10.33
C HIS A 196 -24.66 1.12 11.06
N GLY A 197 -25.27 2.00 11.89
CA GLY A 197 -24.52 2.90 12.77
C GLY A 197 -23.77 2.11 13.84
N ALA A 198 -24.44 1.14 14.47
CA ALA A 198 -23.79 0.23 15.41
C ALA A 198 -22.68 -0.60 14.73
N VAL A 199 -22.89 -1.05 13.49
CA VAL A 199 -21.84 -1.76 12.73
C VAL A 199 -20.66 -0.84 12.43
N LEU A 200 -20.88 0.43 12.07
CA LEU A 200 -19.80 1.41 11.87
C LEU A 200 -19.03 1.70 13.16
N ALA A 201 -19.71 1.73 14.30
CA ALA A 201 -19.06 1.93 15.59
C ALA A 201 -18.01 0.84 15.91
N LEU A 202 -18.10 -0.35 15.27
CA LEU A 202 -17.07 -1.37 15.34
C LEU A 202 -15.73 -0.93 14.75
N LEU A 203 -15.71 0.05 13.83
CA LEU A 203 -14.47 0.66 13.33
C LEU A 203 -13.86 1.62 14.36
N ASP A 204 -14.67 2.25 15.20
CA ASP A 204 -14.26 3.22 16.21
C ASP A 204 -13.93 2.55 17.55
N THR A 205 -14.53 1.40 17.84
CA THR A 205 -14.04 0.53 18.90
C THR A 205 -12.62 0.14 18.50
N ARG A 206 -11.63 0.53 19.31
CA ARG A 206 -10.30 -0.10 19.23
C ARG A 206 -10.57 -1.59 19.13
N PRO A 207 -9.89 -2.33 18.23
CA PRO A 207 -9.99 -3.76 18.29
C PRO A 207 -9.83 -4.14 19.76
N HIS A 208 -10.71 -4.96 20.27
CA HIS A 208 -10.48 -5.67 21.51
C HIS A 208 -9.18 -6.44 21.26
N ALA A 209 -8.07 -5.80 21.65
CA ALA A 209 -6.74 -6.39 21.62
C ALA A 209 -6.65 -7.56 22.62
N ALA A 210 -7.77 -7.98 23.18
CA ALA A 210 -7.81 -9.04 24.20
C ALA A 210 -8.51 -10.32 23.74
N GLU A 211 -9.22 -10.36 22.59
CA GLU A 211 -9.92 -11.58 22.17
C GLU A 211 -9.47 -12.13 20.80
N ASP A 212 -8.79 -11.34 19.96
CA ASP A 212 -7.98 -11.85 18.84
C ASP A 212 -6.54 -12.21 19.28
N ALA A 213 -6.24 -12.10 20.56
CA ALA A 213 -4.96 -12.39 21.19
C ALA A 213 -4.69 -13.90 21.38
N GLY A 214 -5.44 -14.75 20.72
CA GLY A 214 -5.17 -16.19 20.74
C GLY A 214 -4.00 -16.64 19.87
N ASP A 215 -3.50 -15.82 18.87
CA ASP A 215 -2.37 -16.24 18.02
C ASP A 215 -1.62 -15.10 17.30
N ALA A 216 -1.90 -13.82 17.57
CA ALA A 216 -1.32 -12.69 16.85
C ALA A 216 -0.37 -11.83 17.69
N ASP A 217 -0.02 -12.30 18.89
CA ASP A 217 0.79 -11.54 19.85
C ASP A 217 2.27 -11.91 19.84
N ASP A 218 2.70 -12.76 18.90
CA ASP A 218 4.08 -13.22 18.76
C ASP A 218 4.77 -12.47 17.59
N VAL A 219 5.99 -11.97 17.83
CA VAL A 219 6.86 -11.37 16.79
C VAL A 219 7.10 -12.39 15.68
N ALA A 220 7.15 -13.69 16.01
CA ALA A 220 7.26 -14.77 15.04
C ALA A 220 6.08 -14.79 14.07
N ALA A 221 4.85 -14.71 14.56
CA ALA A 221 3.65 -14.65 13.72
C ALA A 221 3.60 -13.37 12.86
N LEU A 222 4.05 -12.24 13.41
CA LEU A 222 4.20 -10.99 12.67
C LEU A 222 5.17 -11.15 11.48
N TYR A 223 6.34 -11.72 11.72
CA TYR A 223 7.36 -11.93 10.69
C TYR A 223 6.91 -12.98 9.67
N ALA A 224 6.33 -14.10 10.10
CA ALA A 224 5.82 -15.14 9.23
C ALA A 224 4.78 -14.58 8.23
N ARG A 225 3.91 -13.73 8.71
CA ARG A 225 2.87 -13.08 7.88
C ARG A 225 3.46 -12.07 6.89
N LEU A 226 4.42 -11.22 7.33
CA LEU A 226 4.95 -10.14 6.50
C LEU A 226 6.04 -10.61 5.54
N LEU A 227 6.82 -11.62 5.93
CA LEU A 227 7.90 -12.17 5.12
C LEU A 227 7.50 -13.46 4.37
N GLU A 228 6.28 -13.96 4.63
CA GLU A 228 5.70 -15.17 4.01
C GLU A 228 6.60 -16.43 4.15
N ARG A 229 7.18 -16.63 5.33
CA ARG A 229 8.10 -17.74 5.62
C ARG A 229 7.85 -18.29 7.03
N PRO A 230 8.11 -19.59 7.26
CA PRO A 230 8.16 -20.11 8.62
C PRO A 230 9.26 -19.39 9.42
N VAL A 231 8.99 -19.10 10.67
CA VAL A 231 9.84 -18.29 11.55
C VAL A 231 10.13 -19.06 12.82
N GLY A 232 11.42 -19.22 13.14
CA GLY A 232 11.90 -19.79 14.40
C GLY A 232 12.37 -18.71 15.39
N PRO A 233 12.58 -19.07 16.67
CA PRO A 233 12.98 -18.11 17.71
C PRO A 233 14.37 -17.50 17.50
N GLU A 234 15.27 -18.18 16.78
CA GLU A 234 16.62 -17.70 16.46
C GLU A 234 16.66 -16.89 15.16
N ASP A 235 15.56 -16.86 14.41
CA ASP A 235 15.49 -16.09 13.18
C ASP A 235 15.49 -14.59 13.47
N THR A 236 16.09 -13.84 12.53
CA THR A 236 16.10 -12.38 12.51
C THR A 236 15.39 -11.90 11.25
N PHE A 237 14.99 -10.62 11.21
CA PHE A 237 14.48 -10.02 9.98
C PHE A 237 15.42 -10.26 8.78
N VAL A 238 16.72 -10.17 9.03
CA VAL A 238 17.76 -10.39 8.01
C VAL A 238 17.89 -11.86 7.64
N SER A 239 17.88 -12.82 8.59
CA SER A 239 17.98 -14.26 8.29
C SER A 239 16.81 -14.73 7.45
N LEU A 240 15.63 -14.19 7.70
CA LEU A 240 14.41 -14.46 6.95
C LEU A 240 14.41 -13.81 5.55
N GLY A 241 15.47 -13.08 5.16
CA GLY A 241 15.60 -12.47 3.85
C GLY A 241 14.80 -11.19 3.69
N GLY A 242 14.53 -10.48 4.78
CA GLY A 242 13.97 -9.15 4.77
C GLY A 242 14.84 -8.19 3.94
N ASP A 243 14.22 -7.26 3.26
CA ASP A 243 14.87 -6.30 2.38
C ASP A 243 14.44 -4.86 2.67
N SER A 244 14.95 -3.91 1.90
CA SER A 244 14.64 -2.49 2.09
C SER A 244 13.17 -2.12 1.85
N LEU A 245 12.40 -2.96 1.17
CA LEU A 245 10.97 -2.74 0.93
C LEU A 245 10.14 -3.25 2.11
N SER A 246 10.39 -4.50 2.54
CA SER A 246 9.75 -5.09 3.72
C SER A 246 10.21 -4.45 5.04
N TYR A 247 11.41 -3.88 5.07
CA TYR A 247 11.97 -3.21 6.26
C TYR A 247 11.06 -2.13 6.84
N VAL A 248 10.51 -1.28 5.96
CA VAL A 248 9.64 -0.16 6.40
C VAL A 248 8.34 -0.67 7.01
N GLU A 249 7.74 -1.70 6.41
CA GLU A 249 6.48 -2.27 6.91
C GLU A 249 6.69 -3.04 8.21
N VAL A 250 7.70 -3.91 8.25
CA VAL A 250 8.02 -4.69 9.45
C VAL A 250 8.41 -3.77 10.60
N SER A 251 9.23 -2.73 10.37
CA SER A 251 9.61 -1.76 11.41
C SER A 251 8.40 -1.06 12.02
N LEU A 252 7.41 -0.69 11.21
CA LEU A 252 6.18 -0.05 11.67
C LEU A 252 5.36 -0.98 12.57
N ARG A 253 5.17 -2.22 12.12
CA ARG A 253 4.39 -3.21 12.85
C ARG A 253 5.08 -3.64 14.14
N LEU A 254 6.39 -3.83 14.07
CA LEU A 254 7.19 -4.18 15.24
C LEU A 254 7.21 -3.05 16.29
N GLU A 255 7.31 -1.77 15.85
CA GLU A 255 7.20 -0.61 16.75
C GLU A 255 5.82 -0.55 17.42
N GLN A 256 4.75 -0.83 16.67
CA GLN A 256 3.39 -0.92 17.22
C GLN A 256 3.26 -2.03 18.24
N HIS A 257 3.96 -3.15 18.01
CA HIS A 257 3.92 -4.35 18.83
C HIS A 257 4.74 -4.23 20.12
N LEU A 258 5.96 -3.67 20.03
CA LEU A 258 6.88 -3.51 21.16
C LEU A 258 6.71 -2.16 21.91
N GLY A 259 5.92 -1.23 21.37
CA GLY A 259 5.81 0.14 21.88
C GLY A 259 6.98 1.05 21.54
N HIS A 260 8.13 0.51 21.16
CA HIS A 260 9.31 1.19 20.63
C HIS A 260 10.07 0.26 19.68
N LEU A 261 10.89 0.81 18.81
CA LEU A 261 11.71 0.03 17.90
C LEU A 261 13.16 -0.06 18.43
N PRO A 262 13.65 -1.26 18.81
CA PRO A 262 15.03 -1.43 19.27
C PRO A 262 16.06 -1.02 18.18
N PRO A 263 17.21 -0.42 18.51
CA PRO A 263 18.16 0.10 17.52
C PRO A 263 18.64 -0.92 16.49
N SER A 264 18.78 -2.18 16.85
CA SER A 264 19.27 -3.26 15.96
C SER A 264 18.22 -4.34 15.71
N TRP A 265 16.93 -4.01 15.77
CA TRP A 265 15.82 -4.95 15.68
C TRP A 265 15.92 -5.92 14.48
N HIS A 266 16.45 -5.46 13.35
CA HIS A 266 16.56 -6.25 12.11
C HIS A 266 17.59 -7.37 12.18
N THR A 267 18.53 -7.30 13.14
CA THR A 267 19.53 -8.34 13.42
C THR A 267 19.31 -9.01 14.78
N THR A 268 18.30 -8.57 15.53
CA THR A 268 17.90 -9.18 16.80
C THR A 268 17.01 -10.37 16.51
N SER A 269 17.23 -11.50 17.18
CA SER A 269 16.43 -12.70 17.01
C SER A 269 15.00 -12.49 17.50
N VAL A 270 14.06 -13.19 16.89
CA VAL A 270 12.64 -13.15 17.26
C VAL A 270 12.46 -13.42 18.74
N GLY A 271 13.10 -14.46 19.28
CA GLY A 271 13.02 -14.79 20.70
C GLY A 271 13.61 -13.71 21.62
N ALA A 272 14.61 -12.94 21.16
CA ALA A 272 15.13 -11.79 21.91
C ALA A 272 14.16 -10.60 21.86
N LEU A 273 13.49 -10.35 20.74
CA LEU A 273 12.45 -9.32 20.62
C LEU A 273 11.24 -9.64 21.51
N GLU A 274 10.86 -10.91 21.60
CA GLU A 274 9.81 -11.39 22.51
C GLU A 274 10.17 -11.16 23.99
N ARG A 275 11.41 -11.43 24.39
CA ARG A 275 11.87 -11.15 25.74
C ARG A 275 11.82 -9.67 26.08
N LEU A 276 12.27 -8.79 25.17
CA LEU A 276 12.16 -7.35 25.33
C LEU A 276 10.71 -6.88 25.54
N ARG A 277 9.75 -7.57 24.89
CA ARG A 277 8.32 -7.32 25.11
C ARG A 277 7.88 -7.74 26.52
N ALA A 278 8.28 -8.94 26.96
CA ALA A 278 7.93 -9.46 28.28
C ALA A 278 8.52 -8.63 29.42
N GLU A 279 9.72 -8.05 29.22
CA GLU A 279 10.40 -7.17 30.16
C GLU A 279 9.81 -5.75 30.22
N THR A 280 9.04 -5.34 29.21
CA THR A 280 8.33 -4.06 29.21
C THR A 280 7.07 -4.24 30.06
N PRO A 281 6.97 -3.65 31.29
CA PRO A 281 5.88 -3.95 32.21
C PRO A 281 4.55 -3.65 31.54
N SER A 282 3.74 -4.71 31.36
CA SER A 282 2.32 -4.60 31.03
C SER A 282 1.68 -3.71 32.10
N ARG A 283 1.38 -2.47 31.77
CA ARG A 283 0.57 -1.62 32.64
C ARG A 283 -0.80 -2.27 32.74
N THR A 284 -0.99 -3.07 33.77
CA THR A 284 -2.31 -3.52 34.24
C THR A 284 -3.25 -2.31 34.27
N PRO A 285 -4.44 -2.41 33.70
CA PRO A 285 -5.42 -1.33 33.79
C PRO A 285 -5.89 -1.22 35.24
N GLY A 286 -5.36 -0.24 35.98
CA GLY A 286 -5.98 0.20 37.23
C GLY A 286 -7.35 0.83 36.95
N PRO A 287 -8.20 1.02 37.99
CA PRO A 287 -9.59 1.48 37.83
C PRO A 287 -9.64 2.78 37.03
N ARG A 288 -10.53 2.81 36.04
CA ARG A 288 -10.69 3.85 35.03
C ARG A 288 -10.94 5.21 35.67
N GLN A 289 -9.91 6.05 35.72
CA GLN A 289 -10.09 7.49 35.73
C GLN A 289 -10.51 7.92 34.30
N PRO A 290 -11.41 8.93 34.13
CA PRO A 290 -11.81 9.40 32.81
C PRO A 290 -10.57 9.80 32.02
N ALA A 291 -10.41 9.19 30.85
CA ALA A 291 -9.25 9.36 30.00
C ALA A 291 -9.23 10.78 29.43
N THR A 292 -8.48 11.67 30.08
CA THR A 292 -7.95 12.85 29.39
C THR A 292 -7.12 12.35 28.22
N ALA A 293 -7.54 12.70 27.01
CA ALA A 293 -6.88 12.30 25.76
C ALA A 293 -5.40 12.69 25.84
N ARG A 294 -4.51 11.70 26.00
CA ARG A 294 -3.08 11.97 25.93
C ARG A 294 -2.77 12.55 24.57
N PRO A 295 -2.10 13.71 24.50
CA PRO A 295 -1.73 14.30 23.23
C PRO A 295 -0.92 13.28 22.42
N ARG A 296 -1.34 13.03 21.17
CA ARG A 296 -0.56 12.20 20.23
C ARG A 296 0.84 12.81 20.13
N PRO A 297 1.92 12.01 20.17
CA PRO A 297 3.25 12.56 20.05
C PRO A 297 3.35 13.35 18.74
N LEU A 298 3.72 14.62 18.83
CA LEU A 298 3.85 15.54 17.68
C LEU A 298 4.96 15.08 16.72
N THR A 299 5.94 14.33 17.22
CA THR A 299 7.07 13.80 16.43
C THR A 299 7.24 12.30 16.63
N ARG A 300 7.77 11.63 15.61
CA ARG A 300 8.18 10.22 15.65
C ARG A 300 9.62 10.07 15.16
N THR A 301 10.32 9.09 15.70
CA THR A 301 11.68 8.74 15.26
C THR A 301 11.61 7.95 13.97
N VAL A 302 12.36 8.37 12.96
CA VAL A 302 12.48 7.71 11.64
C VAL A 302 13.95 7.52 11.33
N GLU A 303 14.34 6.37 10.78
CA GLU A 303 15.71 6.16 10.30
C GLU A 303 16.05 7.12 9.17
N SER A 304 17.27 7.65 9.20
CA SER A 304 17.73 8.62 8.20
C SER A 304 17.77 8.01 6.79
N SER A 305 18.06 6.74 6.65
CA SER A 305 18.01 6.03 5.36
C SER A 305 16.62 6.06 4.70
N VAL A 306 15.54 6.14 5.49
CA VAL A 306 14.16 6.16 4.99
C VAL A 306 13.77 7.55 4.50
N TRP A 307 13.91 8.59 5.35
CA TRP A 307 13.50 9.93 4.93
C TRP A 307 14.42 10.56 3.90
N LEU A 308 15.74 10.25 3.95
CA LEU A 308 16.70 10.67 2.91
C LEU A 308 16.34 10.07 1.55
N ARG A 309 15.92 8.80 1.51
CA ARG A 309 15.47 8.15 0.28
C ARG A 309 14.19 8.78 -0.27
N ALA A 310 13.22 9.11 0.61
CA ALA A 310 12.02 9.82 0.23
C ALA A 310 12.33 11.23 -0.29
N LEU A 311 13.21 11.97 0.38
CA LEU A 311 13.65 13.28 -0.05
C LEU A 311 14.37 13.20 -1.40
N ALA A 312 15.33 12.28 -1.54
CA ALA A 312 16.13 12.15 -2.75
C ALA A 312 15.28 11.86 -3.98
N ILE A 313 14.24 11.02 -3.89
CA ILE A 313 13.38 10.76 -5.05
C ILE A 313 12.51 11.98 -5.43
N VAL A 314 12.06 12.76 -4.45
CA VAL A 314 11.36 14.03 -4.72
C VAL A 314 12.30 15.02 -5.42
N LEU A 315 13.55 15.12 -4.98
CA LEU A 315 14.58 15.97 -5.61
C LEU A 315 14.92 15.51 -7.03
N VAL A 316 15.02 14.19 -7.28
CA VAL A 316 15.23 13.66 -8.64
C VAL A 316 14.11 14.10 -9.57
N VAL A 317 12.86 13.86 -9.17
CA VAL A 317 11.70 14.17 -10.02
C VAL A 317 11.54 15.67 -10.21
N GLY A 318 11.66 16.46 -9.14
CA GLY A 318 11.53 17.92 -9.21
C GLY A 318 12.61 18.56 -10.09
N THR A 319 13.85 18.03 -10.06
CA THR A 319 14.93 18.48 -10.95
C THR A 319 14.64 18.13 -12.42
N HIS A 320 14.08 16.96 -12.69
CA HIS A 320 13.76 16.55 -14.07
C HIS A 320 12.48 17.19 -14.60
N ALA A 321 11.60 17.67 -13.71
CA ALA A 321 10.40 18.41 -14.05
C ALA A 321 10.64 19.95 -14.14
N ASP A 322 11.90 20.39 -14.05
CA ASP A 322 12.31 21.80 -14.05
C ASP A 322 11.68 22.64 -12.92
N LEU A 323 11.26 21.99 -11.82
CA LEU A 323 10.75 22.70 -10.63
C LEU A 323 11.88 23.43 -9.88
N PHE A 324 13.08 22.85 -9.89
CA PHE A 324 14.33 23.41 -9.36
C PHE A 324 15.53 22.65 -9.93
N THR A 325 16.73 23.21 -9.80
CA THR A 325 17.99 22.62 -10.33
C THR A 325 18.87 22.08 -9.21
N LEU A 326 18.43 21.01 -8.51
CA LEU A 326 19.16 20.36 -7.43
C LEU A 326 19.66 18.97 -7.85
N GLN A 327 20.80 18.95 -8.54
CA GLN A 327 21.45 17.72 -8.97
C GLN A 327 22.17 17.01 -7.80
N GLY A 328 22.45 15.69 -7.92
CA GLY A 328 23.20 14.89 -6.95
C GLY A 328 22.37 13.88 -6.15
N SER A 329 21.05 14.06 -6.10
CA SER A 329 20.15 13.17 -5.35
C SER A 329 20.15 11.71 -5.85
N ALA A 330 20.34 11.48 -7.15
CA ALA A 330 20.49 10.12 -7.70
C ALA A 330 21.82 9.46 -7.23
N ASN A 331 22.90 10.21 -7.13
CA ASN A 331 24.17 9.73 -6.57
C ASN A 331 24.01 9.36 -5.09
N ALA A 332 23.30 10.20 -4.32
CA ALA A 332 22.98 9.91 -2.93
C ALA A 332 22.14 8.63 -2.78
N LEU A 333 21.18 8.37 -3.69
CA LEU A 333 20.41 7.12 -3.71
C LEU A 333 21.29 5.89 -3.92
N LEU A 334 22.36 5.97 -4.74
CA LEU A 334 23.32 4.87 -4.90
C LEU A 334 24.07 4.58 -3.60
N VAL A 335 24.51 5.61 -2.87
CA VAL A 335 25.14 5.42 -1.55
C VAL A 335 24.17 4.80 -0.56
N ILE A 336 22.92 5.29 -0.50
CA ILE A 336 21.87 4.71 0.37
C ILE A 336 21.61 3.25 -0.02
N ALA A 337 21.57 2.92 -1.31
CA ALA A 337 21.38 1.55 -1.79
C ALA A 337 22.53 0.64 -1.34
N GLY A 338 23.78 1.09 -1.44
CA GLY A 338 24.95 0.37 -0.94
C GLY A 338 24.93 0.18 0.58
N TYR A 339 24.50 1.20 1.32
CA TYR A 339 24.31 1.13 2.77
C TYR A 339 23.28 0.06 3.16
N GLN A 340 22.14 0.03 2.48
CA GLN A 340 21.10 -0.96 2.72
C GLN A 340 21.50 -2.37 2.28
N LEU A 341 22.23 -2.49 1.15
CA LEU A 341 22.80 -3.74 0.68
C LEU A 341 23.67 -4.40 1.76
N ALA A 342 24.55 -3.63 2.39
CA ALA A 342 25.43 -4.14 3.44
C ALA A 342 24.66 -4.58 4.69
N ARG A 343 23.59 -3.89 5.03
CA ARG A 343 22.77 -4.20 6.21
C ARG A 343 21.88 -5.44 6.02
N PHE A 344 21.38 -5.68 4.81
CA PHE A 344 20.36 -6.71 4.58
C PHE A 344 20.89 -7.91 3.79
N GLN A 345 21.58 -7.68 2.66
CA GLN A 345 22.02 -8.77 1.80
C GLN A 345 23.36 -9.38 2.24
N LEU A 346 24.28 -8.55 2.77
CA LEU A 346 25.61 -8.98 3.19
C LEU A 346 25.74 -9.31 4.69
N ALA A 347 24.65 -9.28 5.44
CA ALA A 347 24.66 -9.58 6.87
C ALA A 347 24.84 -11.09 7.19
N ASP A 348 24.48 -11.97 6.26
CA ASP A 348 24.62 -13.42 6.42
C ASP A 348 26.10 -13.85 6.31
N PRO A 349 26.59 -14.76 7.14
CA PRO A 349 27.96 -15.27 7.05
C PRO A 349 28.21 -16.13 5.82
N ASP A 350 27.20 -16.84 5.29
CA ASP A 350 27.34 -17.75 4.15
C ASP A 350 27.42 -17.01 2.81
N PRO A 351 28.53 -17.17 2.04
CA PRO A 351 28.70 -16.53 0.75
C PRO A 351 27.62 -16.91 -0.30
N ARG A 352 27.12 -18.14 -0.26
CA ARG A 352 26.09 -18.61 -1.19
C ARG A 352 24.76 -17.93 -0.92
N THR A 353 24.41 -17.79 0.36
CA THR A 353 23.21 -17.08 0.80
C THR A 353 23.27 -15.60 0.45
N ARG A 354 24.41 -14.93 0.69
CA ARG A 354 24.65 -13.54 0.25
C ARG A 354 24.44 -13.38 -1.26
N THR A 355 25.08 -14.24 -2.06
CA THR A 355 24.95 -14.21 -3.53
C THR A 355 23.50 -14.38 -3.96
N ARG A 356 22.77 -15.37 -3.41
CA ARG A 356 21.36 -15.61 -3.74
C ARG A 356 20.49 -14.40 -3.40
N ARG A 357 20.71 -13.73 -2.25
CA ARG A 357 19.98 -12.53 -1.85
C ARG A 357 20.24 -11.35 -2.77
N LEU A 358 21.49 -11.15 -3.17
CA LEU A 358 21.88 -10.10 -4.12
C LEU A 358 21.24 -10.31 -5.50
N LEU A 359 21.27 -11.54 -6.02
CA LEU A 359 20.62 -11.90 -7.28
C LEU A 359 19.09 -11.73 -7.21
N ALA A 360 18.47 -12.12 -6.09
CA ALA A 360 17.05 -11.89 -5.88
C ALA A 360 16.72 -10.38 -5.82
N SER A 361 17.59 -9.56 -5.19
CA SER A 361 17.43 -8.11 -5.18
C SER A 361 17.59 -7.50 -6.58
N ALA A 362 18.57 -7.95 -7.36
CA ALA A 362 18.72 -7.54 -8.77
C ALA A 362 17.44 -7.89 -9.57
N GLY A 363 16.92 -9.10 -9.42
CA GLY A 363 15.67 -9.53 -10.08
C GLY A 363 14.46 -8.65 -9.72
N ARG A 364 14.33 -8.22 -8.46
CA ARG A 364 13.27 -7.30 -8.01
C ARG A 364 13.39 -5.89 -8.62
N VAL A 365 14.59 -5.48 -8.99
CA VAL A 365 14.82 -4.21 -9.70
C VAL A 365 14.61 -4.37 -11.20
N VAL A 366 15.12 -5.44 -11.79
CA VAL A 366 15.06 -5.72 -13.23
C VAL A 366 13.62 -5.93 -13.71
N ALA A 367 12.83 -6.73 -13.00
CA ALA A 367 11.49 -7.11 -13.46
C ALA A 367 10.55 -5.90 -13.69
N PRO A 368 10.35 -4.97 -12.73
CA PRO A 368 9.53 -3.79 -12.96
C PRO A 368 10.16 -2.83 -13.99
N THR A 369 11.49 -2.77 -14.07
CA THR A 369 12.18 -1.92 -15.05
C THR A 369 11.91 -2.40 -16.47
N VAL A 370 12.11 -3.69 -16.74
CA VAL A 370 11.85 -4.28 -18.07
C VAL A 370 10.38 -4.10 -18.45
N ALA A 371 9.45 -4.25 -17.50
CA ALA A 371 8.02 -4.04 -17.78
C ALA A 371 7.72 -2.60 -18.23
N VAL A 372 8.28 -1.59 -17.54
CA VAL A 372 8.10 -0.17 -17.92
C VAL A 372 8.79 0.16 -19.23
N VAL A 373 10.03 -0.30 -19.44
CA VAL A 373 10.77 -0.06 -20.70
C VAL A 373 10.05 -0.70 -21.88
N ALA A 374 9.56 -1.95 -21.72
CA ALA A 374 8.78 -2.63 -22.76
C ALA A 374 7.47 -1.90 -23.07
N PHE A 375 6.74 -1.47 -22.04
CA PHE A 375 5.53 -0.67 -22.23
C PHE A 375 5.83 0.64 -22.97
N ALA A 376 6.85 1.37 -22.54
CA ALA A 376 7.21 2.65 -23.17
C ALA A 376 7.75 2.47 -24.61
N HIS A 377 8.44 1.36 -24.89
CA HIS A 377 8.86 1.01 -26.25
C HIS A 377 7.65 0.73 -27.16
N LEU A 378 6.74 -0.14 -26.70
CA LEU A 378 5.59 -0.59 -27.52
C LEU A 378 4.49 0.49 -27.64
N ALA A 379 4.20 1.22 -26.57
CA ALA A 379 3.07 2.16 -26.55
C ALA A 379 3.46 3.59 -26.95
N MET A 380 4.72 3.99 -26.74
CA MET A 380 5.15 5.39 -26.91
C MET A 380 6.29 5.53 -27.94
N GLY A 381 6.82 4.43 -28.47
CA GLY A 381 7.98 4.45 -29.37
C GLY A 381 9.27 4.97 -28.70
N LEU A 382 9.29 5.00 -27.38
CA LEU A 382 10.44 5.43 -26.57
C LEU A 382 11.36 4.22 -26.34
N TYR A 383 12.65 4.50 -26.23
CA TYR A 383 13.68 3.50 -25.94
C TYR A 383 13.90 2.43 -27.01
N GLU A 384 15.08 1.90 -27.02
CA GLU A 384 15.51 0.86 -27.93
C GLU A 384 15.50 -0.52 -27.24
N PRO A 385 15.48 -1.64 -28.00
CA PRO A 385 15.54 -2.99 -27.44
C PRO A 385 16.75 -3.22 -26.51
N ARG A 386 17.88 -2.53 -26.71
CA ARG A 386 19.05 -2.58 -25.83
C ARG A 386 18.76 -2.10 -24.41
N ASN A 387 17.80 -1.20 -24.21
CA ASN A 387 17.40 -0.74 -22.89
C ASN A 387 16.66 -1.85 -22.10
N LEU A 388 16.06 -2.83 -22.76
CA LEU A 388 15.42 -3.98 -22.10
C LEU A 388 16.43 -4.90 -21.40
N VAL A 389 17.66 -4.96 -21.91
CA VAL A 389 18.73 -5.77 -21.30
C VAL A 389 19.58 -4.99 -20.28
N LEU A 390 19.29 -3.70 -20.06
CA LEU A 390 19.96 -2.82 -19.10
C LEU A 390 21.50 -2.73 -19.31
N LEU A 391 21.92 -2.70 -20.57
CA LEU A 391 23.34 -2.64 -20.97
C LEU A 391 23.68 -1.37 -21.75
N ASN A 392 22.90 -0.31 -21.62
CA ASN A 392 23.18 0.95 -22.30
C ASN A 392 24.52 1.58 -21.87
N TRP A 393 24.93 1.36 -20.60
CA TRP A 393 26.22 1.80 -20.08
C TRP A 393 27.44 1.11 -20.75
N VAL A 394 27.22 -0.01 -21.46
CA VAL A 394 28.27 -0.72 -22.23
C VAL A 394 28.21 -0.34 -23.71
N PHE A 395 27.02 -0.32 -24.30
CA PHE A 395 26.81 -0.20 -25.75
C PHE A 395 26.15 1.12 -26.14
N GLY A 396 25.88 2.02 -25.19
CA GLY A 396 25.23 3.30 -25.43
C GLY A 396 26.19 4.32 -26.05
N GLU A 397 25.59 5.32 -26.72
CA GLU A 397 26.33 6.45 -27.26
C GLU A 397 26.80 7.38 -26.13
N GLU A 398 27.87 8.13 -26.35
CA GLU A 398 28.41 9.11 -25.40
C GLU A 398 27.59 10.40 -25.29
N ARG A 399 26.37 10.41 -25.83
CA ARG A 399 25.45 11.54 -25.77
C ARG A 399 24.30 11.27 -24.81
N LEU A 400 24.02 12.23 -23.94
CA LEU A 400 22.84 12.18 -23.07
C LEU A 400 21.56 12.23 -23.92
N GLY A 401 20.80 11.17 -23.90
CA GLY A 401 19.55 11.01 -24.63
C GLY A 401 18.56 10.10 -23.89
N PRO A 402 17.38 9.84 -24.49
CA PRO A 402 16.38 8.98 -23.88
C PRO A 402 16.90 7.63 -23.38
N PRO A 403 17.82 6.92 -24.07
CA PRO A 403 18.37 5.67 -23.58
C PRO A 403 19.06 5.76 -22.21
N TRP A 404 19.63 6.92 -21.85
CA TRP A 404 20.34 7.13 -20.58
C TRP A 404 19.41 7.43 -19.38
N ARG A 405 18.11 7.52 -19.58
CA ARG A 405 17.14 7.81 -18.50
C ARG A 405 17.09 6.74 -17.40
N PHE A 406 17.54 5.51 -17.71
CA PHE A 406 17.58 4.40 -16.75
C PHE A 406 18.99 4.14 -16.17
N TRP A 407 19.97 5.04 -16.39
CA TRP A 407 21.34 4.86 -15.95
C TRP A 407 21.50 4.47 -14.48
N PHE A 408 20.69 5.06 -13.59
CA PHE A 408 20.70 4.76 -12.16
C PHE A 408 20.34 3.29 -11.87
N VAL A 409 19.33 2.77 -12.54
CA VAL A 409 18.90 1.37 -12.40
C VAL A 409 19.94 0.43 -13.00
N GLU A 410 20.47 0.74 -14.16
CA GLU A 410 21.55 -0.01 -14.81
C GLU A 410 22.77 -0.08 -13.89
N ALA A 411 23.18 1.06 -13.33
CA ALA A 411 24.28 1.12 -12.38
C ALA A 411 24.03 0.31 -11.11
N LEU A 412 22.81 0.40 -10.55
CA LEU A 412 22.43 -0.37 -9.37
C LEU A 412 22.46 -1.88 -9.64
N VAL A 413 21.89 -2.33 -10.77
CA VAL A 413 21.87 -3.75 -11.15
C VAL A 413 23.30 -4.25 -11.40
N ALA A 414 24.12 -3.50 -12.13
CA ALA A 414 25.52 -3.85 -12.38
C ALA A 414 26.31 -3.96 -11.06
N ALA A 415 26.12 -3.01 -10.13
CA ALA A 415 26.76 -3.06 -8.82
C ALA A 415 26.30 -4.28 -8.00
N LEU A 416 24.99 -4.62 -7.98
CA LEU A 416 24.48 -5.81 -7.31
C LEU A 416 25.08 -7.10 -7.87
N LEU A 417 25.19 -7.22 -9.19
CA LEU A 417 25.77 -8.39 -9.86
C LEU A 417 27.28 -8.49 -9.60
N LEU A 418 28.01 -7.38 -9.66
CA LEU A 418 29.43 -7.35 -9.38
C LEU A 418 29.73 -7.72 -7.92
N VAL A 419 29.01 -7.12 -6.96
CA VAL A 419 29.15 -7.47 -5.54
C VAL A 419 28.78 -8.93 -5.30
N ALA A 420 27.75 -9.46 -5.97
CA ALA A 420 27.37 -10.88 -5.88
C ALA A 420 28.50 -11.80 -6.37
N ALA A 421 29.14 -11.44 -7.48
CA ALA A 421 30.30 -12.19 -8.00
C ALA A 421 31.49 -12.13 -7.04
N LEU A 422 31.81 -10.96 -6.50
CA LEU A 422 32.89 -10.77 -5.55
C LEU A 422 32.72 -11.59 -4.27
N VAL A 423 31.55 -11.43 -3.59
CA VAL A 423 31.30 -12.09 -2.29
C VAL A 423 31.05 -13.61 -2.41
N ARG A 424 30.82 -14.13 -3.62
CA ARG A 424 30.71 -15.56 -3.88
C ARG A 424 32.05 -16.29 -3.65
N THR A 425 33.18 -15.59 -3.86
CA THR A 425 34.50 -16.15 -3.72
C THR A 425 34.91 -16.27 -2.25
N ARG A 426 35.41 -17.43 -1.85
CA ARG A 426 35.87 -17.68 -0.48
C ARG A 426 36.92 -16.67 0.02
N PRO A 427 37.93 -16.26 -0.77
CA PRO A 427 38.93 -15.28 -0.32
C PRO A 427 38.29 -13.93 0.03
N VAL A 428 37.39 -13.41 -0.82
CA VAL A 428 36.71 -12.13 -0.58
C VAL A 428 35.82 -12.21 0.63
N ALA A 429 35.07 -13.30 0.80
CA ALA A 429 34.23 -13.52 1.98
C ALA A 429 35.04 -13.57 3.28
N ALA A 430 36.21 -14.20 3.26
CA ALA A 430 37.15 -14.24 4.40
C ALA A 430 37.73 -12.83 4.69
N LEU A 431 38.09 -12.05 3.67
CA LEU A 431 38.55 -10.68 3.82
C LEU A 431 37.44 -9.76 4.38
N ASP A 432 36.18 -9.89 3.92
CA ASP A 432 35.04 -9.13 4.46
C ASP A 432 34.79 -9.45 5.95
N ALA A 433 34.91 -10.72 6.32
CA ALA A 433 34.77 -11.12 7.71
C ALA A 433 35.89 -10.56 8.60
N ARG A 434 37.15 -10.58 8.10
CA ARG A 434 38.31 -10.11 8.84
C ARG A 434 38.45 -8.58 8.89
N TYR A 435 38.11 -7.92 7.79
CA TYR A 435 38.20 -6.47 7.62
C TYR A 435 36.90 -5.85 7.14
N PRO A 436 35.83 -5.85 7.97
CA PRO A 436 34.47 -5.51 7.52
C PRO A 436 34.34 -4.08 7.00
N LEU A 437 35.11 -3.12 7.51
CA LEU A 437 35.20 -1.76 6.97
C LEU A 437 36.28 -1.65 5.88
N GLY A 438 37.43 -2.32 6.08
CA GLY A 438 38.60 -2.17 5.23
C GLY A 438 38.39 -2.62 3.81
N LEU A 439 37.75 -3.79 3.60
CA LEU A 439 37.49 -4.31 2.26
C LEU A 439 36.58 -3.39 1.42
N PRO A 440 35.34 -3.02 1.85
CA PRO A 440 34.51 -2.18 1.01
C PRO A 440 35.09 -0.77 0.83
N LEU A 441 35.78 -0.24 1.83
CA LEU A 441 36.46 1.04 1.70
C LEU A 441 37.60 0.99 0.66
N ALA A 442 38.44 -0.04 0.71
CA ALA A 442 39.53 -0.24 -0.27
C ALA A 442 38.96 -0.41 -1.69
N LEU A 443 37.90 -1.20 -1.85
CA LEU A 443 37.23 -1.37 -3.15
C LEU A 443 36.62 -0.06 -3.65
N SER A 444 36.01 0.75 -2.75
CA SER A 444 35.47 2.06 -3.11
C SER A 444 36.55 3.03 -3.57
N VAL A 445 37.63 3.14 -2.80
CA VAL A 445 38.77 3.99 -3.14
C VAL A 445 39.45 3.54 -4.44
N LEU A 446 39.62 2.23 -4.63
CA LEU A 446 40.18 1.66 -5.87
C LEU A 446 39.32 2.00 -7.08
N ALA A 447 37.98 1.78 -6.97
CA ALA A 447 37.04 2.12 -8.05
C ALA A 447 37.11 3.61 -8.39
N TRP A 448 37.11 4.49 -7.38
CA TRP A 448 37.27 5.94 -7.58
C TRP A 448 38.60 6.31 -8.20
N ALA A 449 39.74 5.74 -7.73
CA ALA A 449 41.06 6.03 -8.23
C ALA A 449 41.26 5.59 -9.69
N LEU A 450 40.78 4.40 -10.06
CA LEU A 450 40.84 3.90 -11.44
C LEU A 450 40.09 4.81 -12.43
N LEU A 451 39.06 5.51 -11.97
CA LEU A 451 38.32 6.47 -12.79
C LEU A 451 38.98 7.84 -12.86
N ARG A 452 39.67 8.25 -11.79
CA ARG A 452 40.34 9.54 -11.71
C ARG A 452 41.65 9.55 -12.49
N TRP A 453 42.36 8.42 -12.47
CA TRP A 453 43.59 8.19 -13.23
C TRP A 453 43.34 7.03 -14.19
N PRO A 454 42.95 7.30 -15.44
CA PRO A 454 42.63 6.25 -16.41
C PRO A 454 43.90 5.43 -16.74
N VAL A 455 44.15 4.43 -15.89
CA VAL A 455 45.27 3.48 -16.07
C VAL A 455 44.95 2.48 -17.18
N LEU A 456 43.66 2.25 -17.45
CA LEU A 456 43.20 1.34 -18.48
C LEU A 456 42.21 2.09 -19.41
N PRO A 457 42.42 2.09 -20.74
CA PRO A 457 41.41 2.57 -21.67
C PRO A 457 40.23 1.57 -21.67
N LEU A 458 39.26 1.82 -20.82
CA LEU A 458 38.04 1.01 -20.83
C LEU A 458 37.17 1.43 -22.01
N PRO A 459 36.74 0.49 -22.87
CA PRO A 459 35.89 0.79 -24.02
C PRO A 459 34.41 1.00 -23.57
N VAL A 460 34.20 1.80 -22.55
CA VAL A 460 32.87 2.12 -22.01
C VAL A 460 32.68 3.63 -21.98
N PRO A 461 31.49 4.14 -22.26
CA PRO A 461 31.19 5.55 -22.20
C PRO A 461 31.54 6.16 -20.83
N HIS A 462 32.40 7.19 -20.81
CA HIS A 462 32.81 7.91 -19.60
C HIS A 462 31.73 8.89 -19.09
N MET A 463 30.45 8.52 -19.29
CA MET A 463 29.33 9.32 -18.85
C MET A 463 29.13 9.21 -17.34
N HIS A 464 28.71 10.31 -16.70
CA HIS A 464 28.42 10.37 -15.27
C HIS A 464 27.39 9.32 -14.78
N GLY A 465 26.64 8.70 -15.69
CA GLY A 465 25.69 7.62 -15.42
C GLY A 465 26.21 6.22 -15.75
N SER A 466 27.44 6.07 -16.24
CA SER A 466 28.01 4.73 -16.47
C SER A 466 28.13 3.95 -15.17
N ALA A 467 27.75 2.67 -15.21
CA ALA A 467 27.74 1.80 -14.02
C ALA A 467 29.11 1.71 -13.34
N LEU A 468 30.20 1.67 -14.12
CA LEU A 468 31.56 1.64 -13.57
C LEU A 468 31.92 2.96 -12.92
N VAL A 469 31.53 4.10 -13.51
CA VAL A 469 31.84 5.44 -13.01
C VAL A 469 31.21 5.68 -11.62
N VAL A 470 30.00 5.21 -11.37
CA VAL A 470 29.31 5.44 -10.09
C VAL A 470 29.41 4.28 -9.10
N LEU A 471 30.09 3.19 -9.48
CA LEU A 471 30.25 1.99 -8.64
C LEU A 471 30.84 2.32 -7.26
N HIS A 472 31.81 3.22 -7.20
CA HIS A 472 32.46 3.64 -5.95
C HIS A 472 31.44 4.19 -4.92
N LEU A 473 30.32 4.79 -5.36
CA LEU A 473 29.26 5.30 -4.47
C LEU A 473 28.51 4.16 -3.76
N VAL A 474 28.23 3.07 -4.47
CA VAL A 474 27.58 1.89 -3.88
C VAL A 474 28.52 1.22 -2.88
N LEU A 475 29.81 1.09 -3.24
CA LEU A 475 30.84 0.51 -2.37
C LEU A 475 31.11 1.39 -1.14
N LEU A 476 31.06 2.73 -1.30
CA LEU A 476 31.13 3.68 -0.18
C LEU A 476 29.94 3.46 0.77
N GLY A 477 28.74 3.31 0.25
CA GLY A 477 27.55 2.98 1.04
C GLY A 477 27.72 1.70 1.86
N TRP A 478 28.33 0.65 1.27
CA TRP A 478 28.69 -0.57 1.99
C TRP A 478 29.69 -0.29 3.12
N ALA A 479 30.73 0.50 2.89
CA ALA A 479 31.71 0.89 3.91
C ALA A 479 31.04 1.67 5.06
N LEU A 480 30.15 2.64 4.76
CA LEU A 480 29.41 3.42 5.76
C LEU A 480 28.60 2.52 6.71
N ALA A 481 27.95 1.50 6.19
CA ALA A 481 27.15 0.56 7.00
C ALA A 481 28.00 -0.30 7.95
N ARG A 482 29.32 -0.38 7.73
CA ARG A 482 30.25 -1.18 8.55
C ARG A 482 30.98 -0.34 9.60
N ALA A 483 30.84 0.97 9.60
CA ALA A 483 31.44 1.84 10.61
C ALA A 483 30.81 1.63 11.99
N ARG A 484 31.66 1.46 13.02
CA ARG A 484 31.21 1.18 14.40
C ARG A 484 31.79 2.16 15.42
N THR A 485 32.96 2.75 15.14
CA THR A 485 33.66 3.62 16.09
C THR A 485 33.68 5.07 15.60
N ARG A 486 33.82 6.02 16.52
CA ARG A 486 33.94 7.45 16.17
C ARG A 486 35.15 7.72 15.25
N ALA A 487 36.28 7.04 15.48
CA ALA A 487 37.47 7.17 14.63
C ALA A 487 37.16 6.74 13.18
N GLN A 488 36.40 5.64 13.00
CA GLN A 488 35.95 5.20 11.68
C GLN A 488 34.98 6.20 11.02
N HIS A 489 34.11 6.84 11.78
CA HIS A 489 33.22 7.89 11.26
C HIS A 489 34.02 9.12 10.80
N VAL A 490 35.02 9.54 11.58
CA VAL A 490 35.92 10.64 11.19
C VAL A 490 36.73 10.30 9.93
N LEU A 491 37.30 9.08 9.86
CA LEU A 491 37.98 8.60 8.67
C LEU A 491 37.09 8.65 7.43
N LEU A 492 35.88 8.09 7.53
CA LEU A 492 34.89 8.08 6.43
C LEU A 492 34.43 9.49 6.06
N THR A 493 34.33 10.42 7.01
CA THR A 493 34.06 11.82 6.70
C THR A 493 35.16 12.41 5.80
N GLY A 494 36.45 12.20 6.11
CA GLY A 494 37.53 12.62 5.25
C GLY A 494 37.49 11.98 3.86
N VAL A 495 37.21 10.68 3.79
CA VAL A 495 37.05 9.96 2.52
C VAL A 495 35.90 10.52 1.69
N VAL A 496 34.73 10.76 2.30
CA VAL A 496 33.55 11.36 1.64
C VAL A 496 33.89 12.73 1.07
N LEU A 497 34.53 13.60 1.86
CA LEU A 497 34.90 14.93 1.42
C LEU A 497 35.87 14.88 0.23
N VAL A 498 36.82 13.96 0.21
CA VAL A 498 37.72 13.81 -0.93
C VAL A 498 37.04 13.19 -2.14
N MET A 499 36.42 12.02 -1.99
CA MET A 499 35.90 11.25 -3.11
C MET A 499 34.63 11.86 -3.73
N VAL A 500 33.72 12.37 -2.90
CA VAL A 500 32.46 12.90 -3.37
C VAL A 500 32.59 14.34 -3.87
N MET A 501 33.31 15.19 -3.13
CA MET A 501 33.50 16.60 -3.53
C MET A 501 34.35 16.81 -4.77
N THR A 502 35.10 15.79 -5.21
CA THR A 502 35.89 15.85 -6.44
C THR A 502 35.31 15.02 -7.59
N PHE A 503 34.12 14.51 -7.43
CA PHE A 503 33.55 13.52 -8.36
C PHE A 503 33.03 14.14 -9.67
N SER A 504 32.15 15.12 -9.61
CA SER A 504 31.43 15.60 -10.80
C SER A 504 31.89 16.96 -11.32
N HIS A 505 32.83 17.62 -10.63
CA HIS A 505 33.26 19.01 -10.89
C HIS A 505 32.11 20.04 -10.82
N ASN A 506 30.98 19.66 -10.21
CA ASN A 506 29.82 20.53 -9.92
C ASN A 506 29.65 20.60 -8.41
N GLY A 507 30.05 21.71 -7.79
CA GLY A 507 30.11 21.85 -6.34
C GLY A 507 28.73 21.68 -5.65
N LEU A 508 27.64 22.11 -6.30
CA LEU A 508 26.29 21.93 -5.74
C LEU A 508 25.88 20.45 -5.76
N ARG A 509 26.12 19.76 -6.85
CA ARG A 509 25.85 18.32 -7.02
C ARG A 509 26.63 17.48 -6.03
N ASP A 510 27.91 17.73 -5.94
CA ASP A 510 28.81 17.00 -5.04
C ASP A 510 28.52 17.34 -3.59
N GLY A 511 28.26 18.61 -3.28
CA GLY A 511 27.89 19.08 -1.94
C GLY A 511 26.59 18.47 -1.43
N LEU A 512 25.54 18.39 -2.27
CA LEU A 512 24.29 17.73 -1.90
C LEU A 512 24.50 16.22 -1.63
N THR A 513 25.27 15.54 -2.49
CA THR A 513 25.60 14.13 -2.29
C THR A 513 26.36 13.94 -0.99
N ALA A 514 27.41 14.75 -0.73
CA ALA A 514 28.19 14.68 0.51
C ALA A 514 27.33 14.95 1.75
N ALA A 515 26.46 15.96 1.72
CA ALA A 515 25.57 16.27 2.83
C ALA A 515 24.65 15.08 3.19
N VAL A 516 24.03 14.43 2.19
CA VAL A 516 23.19 13.25 2.41
C VAL A 516 24.02 12.10 3.01
N VAL A 517 25.23 11.86 2.50
CA VAL A 517 26.12 10.80 2.99
C VAL A 517 26.57 11.08 4.43
N LEU A 518 26.90 12.32 4.77
CA LEU A 518 27.30 12.70 6.13
C LEU A 518 26.14 12.60 7.12
N VAL A 519 24.91 12.99 6.70
CA VAL A 519 23.72 12.77 7.53
C VAL A 519 23.50 11.27 7.76
N LEU A 520 23.63 10.45 6.74
CA LEU A 520 23.48 8.98 6.87
C LEU A 520 24.51 8.39 7.84
N LEU A 521 25.73 8.93 7.86
CA LEU A 521 26.84 8.49 8.71
C LEU A 521 26.67 8.92 10.17
N TRP A 522 26.35 10.21 10.41
CA TRP A 522 26.37 10.81 11.74
C TRP A 522 25.01 10.85 12.44
N VAL A 523 23.92 10.80 11.68
CA VAL A 523 22.55 10.94 12.20
C VAL A 523 21.74 9.71 11.79
N PRO A 524 21.90 8.56 12.49
CA PRO A 524 21.24 7.31 12.09
C PRO A 524 19.70 7.39 12.18
N VAL A 525 19.18 8.22 13.08
CA VAL A 525 17.76 8.43 13.32
C VAL A 525 17.43 9.90 13.50
N THR A 526 16.26 10.33 13.06
CA THR A 526 15.81 11.73 13.14
C THR A 526 14.38 11.79 13.67
N ARG A 527 14.06 12.81 14.47
CA ARG A 527 12.67 13.09 14.86
C ARG A 527 11.97 13.89 13.77
N VAL A 528 10.88 13.34 13.26
CA VAL A 528 10.08 13.93 12.19
C VAL A 528 8.66 14.16 12.70
N PRO A 529 7.95 15.22 12.24
CA PRO A 529 6.54 15.40 12.57
C PRO A 529 5.74 14.13 12.25
N ALA A 530 4.93 13.68 13.21
CA ALA A 530 4.21 12.41 13.11
C ALA A 530 3.28 12.35 11.87
N ALA A 531 2.75 13.51 11.46
CA ALA A 531 1.91 13.63 10.26
C ALA A 531 2.64 13.31 8.94
N LEU A 532 3.96 13.57 8.86
CA LEU A 532 4.75 13.33 7.64
C LEU A 532 5.24 11.88 7.52
N VAL A 533 5.28 11.12 8.60
CA VAL A 533 5.86 9.78 8.62
C VAL A 533 5.20 8.82 7.61
N PRO A 534 3.86 8.77 7.44
CA PRO A 534 3.24 7.90 6.44
C PRO A 534 3.67 8.24 5.01
N ALA A 535 3.70 9.52 4.65
CA ALA A 535 4.09 9.98 3.32
C ALA A 535 5.57 9.66 3.03
N LEU A 536 6.48 9.91 3.99
CA LEU A 536 7.89 9.58 3.86
C LEU A 536 8.13 8.08 3.64
N ARG A 537 7.40 7.23 4.36
CA ARG A 537 7.48 5.78 4.22
C ARG A 537 6.98 5.30 2.86
N VAL A 538 5.84 5.80 2.41
CA VAL A 538 5.29 5.47 1.09
C VAL A 538 6.25 5.90 -0.02
N LEU A 539 6.77 7.13 0.02
CA LEU A 539 7.72 7.62 -0.97
C LEU A 539 9.04 6.84 -0.96
N ALA A 540 9.56 6.49 0.22
CA ALA A 540 10.75 5.66 0.33
C ALA A 540 10.53 4.26 -0.26
N ALA A 541 9.40 3.61 0.01
CA ALA A 541 9.06 2.30 -0.54
C ALA A 541 8.83 2.36 -2.05
N ALA A 542 8.16 3.39 -2.54
CA ALA A 542 7.84 3.58 -3.95
C ALA A 542 8.99 4.18 -4.78
N SER A 543 10.14 4.57 -4.17
CA SER A 543 11.19 5.36 -4.82
C SER A 543 11.72 4.78 -6.14
N LEU A 544 11.87 3.45 -6.24
CA LEU A 544 12.24 2.79 -7.50
C LEU A 544 11.16 2.99 -8.57
N TYR A 545 9.91 2.78 -8.24
CA TYR A 545 8.78 2.85 -9.17
C TYR A 545 8.51 4.29 -9.63
N VAL A 546 8.69 5.25 -8.73
CA VAL A 546 8.68 6.68 -9.07
C VAL A 546 9.80 6.97 -10.07
N TYR A 547 11.03 6.49 -9.80
CA TYR A 547 12.15 6.66 -10.72
C TYR A 547 11.87 6.03 -12.10
N LEU A 548 11.22 4.88 -12.14
CA LEU A 548 10.89 4.20 -13.39
C LEU A 548 9.81 4.91 -14.21
N ALA A 549 8.81 5.50 -13.57
CA ALA A 549 7.63 6.04 -14.24
C ALA A 549 7.73 7.53 -14.62
N HIS A 550 8.56 8.34 -13.91
CA HIS A 550 8.51 9.79 -14.05
C HIS A 550 8.87 10.30 -15.46
N TRP A 551 9.87 9.71 -16.13
CA TRP A 551 10.28 10.18 -17.45
C TRP A 551 9.20 10.03 -18.52
N GLN A 552 8.43 8.95 -18.50
CA GLN A 552 7.33 8.72 -19.42
C GLN A 552 6.23 9.77 -19.23
N LEU A 553 5.94 10.08 -17.97
CA LEU A 553 4.92 11.06 -17.64
C LEU A 553 5.39 12.50 -17.93
N LEU A 554 6.64 12.82 -17.64
CA LEU A 554 7.21 14.14 -17.94
C LEU A 554 7.14 14.48 -19.43
N GLN A 555 7.35 13.51 -20.33
CA GLN A 555 7.20 13.74 -21.77
C GLN A 555 5.79 14.16 -22.18
N VAL A 556 4.77 13.65 -21.49
CA VAL A 556 3.37 14.00 -21.75
C VAL A 556 3.02 15.36 -21.14
N LEU A 557 3.59 15.68 -19.98
CA LEU A 557 3.23 16.88 -19.22
C LEU A 557 4.12 18.09 -19.54
N TRP A 558 5.29 17.91 -20.14
CA TRP A 558 6.21 19.00 -20.48
C TRP A 558 5.60 20.12 -21.32
N PRO A 559 4.74 19.82 -22.35
CA PRO A 559 4.11 20.87 -23.13
C PRO A 559 3.17 21.79 -22.34
N LEU A 560 2.77 21.39 -21.12
CA LEU A 560 1.87 22.18 -20.27
C LEU A 560 2.61 23.27 -19.47
N ASP A 561 3.94 23.22 -19.40
CA ASP A 561 4.80 24.14 -18.63
C ASP A 561 4.34 24.32 -17.17
N MET A 562 4.00 23.21 -16.51
CA MET A 562 3.52 23.16 -15.12
C MET A 562 4.41 22.26 -14.25
N PRO A 563 5.63 22.70 -13.85
CA PRO A 563 6.61 21.88 -13.14
C PRO A 563 6.11 21.24 -11.84
N LEU A 564 5.32 22.01 -11.06
CA LEU A 564 4.76 21.51 -9.80
C LEU A 564 3.75 20.38 -10.05
N LEU A 565 2.86 20.55 -11.03
CA LEU A 565 1.90 19.52 -11.43
C LEU A 565 2.61 18.29 -11.97
N ALA A 566 3.61 18.48 -12.84
CA ALA A 566 4.42 17.40 -13.41
C ALA A 566 5.15 16.60 -12.33
N THR A 567 5.72 17.30 -11.32
CA THR A 567 6.35 16.66 -10.16
C THR A 567 5.34 15.85 -9.34
N ALA A 568 4.22 16.47 -8.94
CA ALA A 568 3.20 15.83 -8.12
C ALA A 568 2.57 14.60 -8.82
N ALA A 569 2.25 14.75 -10.11
CA ALA A 569 1.71 13.66 -10.92
C ALA A 569 2.70 12.50 -11.07
N SER A 570 4.00 12.79 -11.28
CA SER A 570 5.05 11.77 -11.38
C SER A 570 5.19 10.97 -10.08
N LEU A 571 5.15 11.66 -8.93
CA LEU A 571 5.17 11.00 -7.62
C LEU A 571 3.92 10.12 -7.43
N ALA A 572 2.73 10.62 -7.76
CA ALA A 572 1.47 9.88 -7.63
C ALA A 572 1.41 8.65 -8.54
N VAL A 573 1.79 8.77 -9.81
CA VAL A 573 1.84 7.65 -10.77
C VAL A 573 2.87 6.61 -10.33
N GLY A 574 4.05 7.03 -9.86
CA GLY A 574 5.06 6.11 -9.35
C GLY A 574 4.60 5.35 -8.09
N VAL A 575 3.89 6.00 -7.17
CA VAL A 575 3.26 5.34 -6.01
C VAL A 575 2.16 4.38 -6.46
N GLY A 576 1.34 4.76 -7.44
CA GLY A 576 0.35 3.87 -8.05
C GLY A 576 0.97 2.64 -8.72
N TYR A 577 2.09 2.81 -9.43
CA TYR A 577 2.85 1.71 -10.03
C TYR A 577 3.43 0.77 -8.96
N TRP A 578 4.03 1.32 -7.89
CA TRP A 578 4.48 0.52 -6.75
C TRP A 578 3.35 -0.33 -6.16
N TRP A 579 2.20 0.28 -5.90
CA TRP A 579 1.04 -0.42 -5.35
C TRP A 579 0.54 -1.53 -6.28
N LEU A 580 0.45 -1.26 -7.58
CA LEU A 580 0.03 -2.22 -8.60
C LEU A 580 1.01 -3.41 -8.69
N TRP A 581 2.31 -3.12 -8.71
CA TRP A 581 3.35 -4.13 -8.86
C TRP A 581 3.48 -5.03 -7.63
N THR A 582 3.51 -4.45 -6.44
CA THR A 582 3.70 -5.21 -5.18
C THR A 582 2.43 -5.88 -4.67
N GLY A 583 1.26 -5.51 -5.14
CA GLY A 583 -0.05 -6.05 -4.77
C GLY A 583 -0.67 -6.95 -5.85
N PRO A 584 -1.51 -6.41 -6.76
CA PRO A 584 -2.31 -7.23 -7.68
C PRO A 584 -1.50 -8.06 -8.66
N LEU A 585 -0.45 -7.47 -9.28
CA LEU A 585 0.32 -8.16 -10.31
C LEU A 585 1.13 -9.34 -9.77
N THR A 586 1.76 -9.19 -8.61
CA THR A 586 2.51 -10.29 -7.98
C THR A 586 1.58 -11.43 -7.55
N ARG A 587 0.37 -11.12 -7.07
CA ARG A 587 -0.65 -12.14 -6.73
C ARG A 587 -1.13 -12.88 -7.98
N ALA A 588 -1.40 -12.17 -9.07
CA ALA A 588 -1.78 -12.78 -10.35
C ALA A 588 -0.68 -13.70 -10.90
N ALA A 589 0.57 -13.25 -10.89
CA ALA A 589 1.71 -14.04 -11.34
C ALA A 589 1.92 -15.32 -10.52
N ARG A 590 1.72 -15.26 -9.19
CA ARG A 590 1.77 -16.44 -8.32
C ARG A 590 0.65 -17.42 -8.64
N ALA A 591 -0.59 -16.95 -8.80
CA ALA A 591 -1.73 -17.79 -9.13
C ALA A 591 -1.55 -18.53 -10.48
N VAL A 592 -0.96 -17.86 -11.46
CA VAL A 592 -0.60 -18.47 -12.75
C VAL A 592 0.50 -19.53 -12.56
N ARG A 593 1.55 -19.22 -11.80
CA ARG A 593 2.65 -20.15 -11.53
C ARG A 593 2.19 -21.40 -10.79
N GLU A 594 1.31 -21.28 -9.82
CA GLU A 594 0.71 -22.40 -9.07
C GLU A 594 -0.13 -23.29 -10.00
N ARG A 595 -0.92 -22.69 -10.90
CA ARG A 595 -1.68 -23.44 -11.92
C ARG A 595 -0.77 -24.19 -12.87
N VAL A 596 0.31 -23.57 -13.35
CA VAL A 596 1.27 -24.20 -14.28
C VAL A 596 2.09 -25.29 -13.58
N SER A 597 2.47 -25.10 -12.30
CA SER A 597 3.18 -26.14 -11.55
C SER A 597 2.29 -27.34 -11.17
N GLY A 598 0.98 -27.12 -10.97
CA GLY A 598 0.00 -28.19 -10.75
C GLY A 598 -0.37 -28.98 -12.02
N LEU A 599 0.03 -28.51 -13.20
CA LEU A 599 -0.19 -29.17 -14.50
C LEU A 599 0.98 -30.06 -14.96
N ARG A 600 2.05 -30.19 -14.17
CA ARG A 600 3.12 -31.16 -14.49
C ARG A 600 2.65 -32.55 -14.07
N PRO A 601 2.49 -33.50 -15.01
CA PRO A 601 2.22 -34.90 -14.65
C PRO A 601 3.40 -35.48 -13.86
N ALA A 602 3.08 -36.36 -12.92
CA ALA A 602 4.00 -37.10 -12.09
C ALA A 602 4.96 -37.99 -12.92
#